data_620e62e4b0a86475e17f92c97632962b
#
_entry.id   620e62e4b0a86475e17f92c97632962b
#
_cell.length_a   1.000
_cell.length_b   1.000
_cell.length_c   1.000
_cell.angle_alpha   90.00
_cell.angle_beta   90.00
_cell.angle_gamma   90.00
#
_symmetry.space_group_name_H-M   'P 1'
#
loop_
_entity.id
_entity.type
_entity.pdbx_description
1 polymer ?
#
loop_
_entity_poly.entity_id
_entity_poly.type
_entity_poly.pdbx_seq_one_letter_code
_entity_poly.pdbx_strand_id
1 'polypeptide(L)'
;MLAAQYESWTLPGAVMTAVPFGILGALATNWARGLENDVYFQIGLLVLIGLGAKNAVLRVSAAVDFRNQGKSIMEATRLAGEQRLRPIIMTSLAFAFGCLPLAIAMGAGANARHSIGTGIIGGMIGETTLAMLYVPLFFYLFDRLTERRKERGEARQPAQDKEQP
;
A
#
# COMPACT_ATOMS: atom_id res chain seq x y z
N MET A 1 15.25 -6.79 -0.68
CA MET A 1 14.84 -7.07 -2.06
C MET A 1 14.27 -5.82 -2.74
N LEU A 2 13.21 -5.18 -2.23
CA LEU A 2 12.62 -3.96 -2.82
C LEU A 2 13.61 -2.78 -2.94
N ALA A 3 14.44 -2.54 -1.92
CA ALA A 3 15.46 -1.49 -1.94
C ALA A 3 16.55 -1.74 -3.00
N ALA A 4 16.89 -2.99 -3.25
CA ALA A 4 17.86 -3.38 -4.26
C ALA A 4 17.33 -3.26 -5.70
N GLN A 5 16.01 -3.42 -5.87
CA GLN A 5 15.36 -3.38 -7.18
C GLN A 5 15.16 -1.94 -7.70
N TYR A 6 15.02 -0.97 -6.80
CA TYR A 6 14.70 0.43 -7.15
C TYR A 6 15.80 1.43 -6.76
N GLU A 7 16.95 0.97 -6.24
CA GLU A 7 18.09 1.79 -5.79
C GLU A 7 17.72 2.98 -4.89
N SER A 8 16.58 2.89 -4.19
CA SER A 8 16.02 3.97 -3.39
C SER A 8 15.42 3.44 -2.08
N TRP A 9 15.78 4.05 -0.96
CA TRP A 9 15.24 3.72 0.36
C TRP A 9 13.86 4.31 0.63
N THR A 10 13.42 5.28 -0.17
CA THR A 10 12.13 5.96 -0.01
C THR A 10 10.96 5.10 -0.47
N LEU A 11 11.16 4.25 -1.48
CA LEU A 11 10.13 3.41 -2.05
C LEU A 11 9.66 2.28 -1.10
N PRO A 12 10.55 1.52 -0.44
CA PRO A 12 10.15 0.58 0.60
C PRO A 12 9.37 1.22 1.74
N GLY A 13 9.74 2.46 2.12
CA GLY A 13 9.01 3.22 3.15
C GLY A 13 7.56 3.50 2.77
N ALA A 14 7.31 3.90 1.52
CA ALA A 14 5.95 4.13 1.01
C ALA A 14 5.10 2.84 1.00
N VAL A 15 5.70 1.70 0.65
CA VAL A 15 5.03 0.40 0.69
C VAL A 15 4.68 -0.01 2.12
N MET A 16 5.62 0.14 3.06
CA MET A 16 5.39 -0.19 4.48
C MET A 16 4.25 0.63 5.10
N THR A 17 4.04 1.84 4.64
CA THR A 17 2.97 2.72 5.15
C THR A 17 1.57 2.27 4.68
N ALA A 18 1.47 1.51 3.60
CA ALA A 18 0.18 0.98 3.13
C ALA A 18 -0.35 -0.18 3.98
N VAL A 19 0.53 -0.97 4.60
CA VAL A 19 0.17 -2.17 5.40
C VAL A 19 -0.78 -1.87 6.57
N PRO A 20 -0.58 -0.81 7.39
CA PRO A 20 -1.47 -0.49 8.51
C PRO A 20 -2.93 -0.28 8.11
N PHE A 21 -3.21 0.18 6.90
CA PHE A 21 -4.58 0.42 6.44
C PHE A 21 -5.38 -0.86 6.23
N GLY A 22 -4.73 -1.90 5.71
CA GLY A 22 -5.33 -3.22 5.62
C GLY A 22 -5.64 -3.81 6.99
N ILE A 23 -4.71 -3.67 7.94
CA ILE A 23 -4.89 -4.12 9.31
C ILE A 23 -6.04 -3.37 9.99
N LEU A 24 -6.12 -2.05 9.83
CA LEU A 24 -7.23 -1.24 10.38
C LEU A 24 -8.59 -1.68 9.80
N GLY A 25 -8.67 -1.93 8.49
CA GLY A 25 -9.88 -2.43 7.85
C GLY A 25 -10.30 -3.80 8.39
N ALA A 26 -9.36 -4.72 8.56
CA ALA A 26 -9.61 -6.03 9.12
C ALA A 26 -10.10 -5.96 10.58
N LEU A 27 -9.42 -5.15 11.41
CA LEU A 27 -9.81 -4.96 12.81
C LEU A 27 -11.20 -4.30 12.95
N ALA A 28 -11.47 -3.28 12.16
CA ALA A 28 -12.76 -2.59 12.16
C ALA A 28 -13.91 -3.56 11.82
N THR A 29 -13.72 -4.42 10.82
CA THR A 29 -14.72 -5.39 10.39
C THR A 29 -14.90 -6.52 11.41
N ASN A 30 -13.81 -6.98 12.01
CA ASN A 30 -13.83 -7.99 13.06
C ASN A 30 -14.59 -7.47 14.30
N TRP A 31 -14.30 -6.23 14.69
CA TRP A 31 -14.99 -5.57 15.79
C TRP A 31 -16.48 -5.35 15.50
N ALA A 32 -16.84 -4.92 14.29
CA ALA A 32 -18.23 -4.70 13.87
C ALA A 32 -19.06 -5.99 13.89
N ARG A 33 -18.44 -7.14 13.69
CA ARG A 33 -19.08 -8.47 13.76
C ARG A 33 -19.04 -9.07 15.17
N GLY A 34 -18.41 -8.43 16.14
CA GLY A 34 -18.24 -8.92 17.50
C GLY A 34 -17.41 -10.23 17.59
N LEU A 35 -16.51 -10.44 16.64
CA LEU A 35 -15.61 -11.60 16.63
C LEU A 35 -14.38 -11.30 17.48
N GLU A 36 -13.89 -12.33 18.19
CA GLU A 36 -12.68 -12.23 18.99
C GLU A 36 -11.42 -12.24 18.11
N ASN A 37 -10.34 -11.69 18.64
CA ASN A 37 -9.03 -11.72 17.98
C ASN A 37 -8.38 -13.08 18.27
N ASP A 38 -8.71 -14.06 17.47
CA ASP A 38 -8.19 -15.42 17.56
C ASP A 38 -6.98 -15.67 16.65
N VAL A 39 -6.35 -16.84 16.77
CA VAL A 39 -5.20 -17.24 15.95
C VAL A 39 -5.57 -17.25 14.44
N TYR A 40 -6.79 -17.62 14.12
CA TYR A 40 -7.28 -17.67 12.74
C TYR A 40 -7.39 -16.29 12.11
N PHE A 41 -7.84 -15.29 12.88
CA PHE A 41 -7.83 -13.91 12.45
C PHE A 41 -6.40 -13.40 12.17
N GLN A 42 -5.44 -13.76 13.03
CA GLN A 42 -4.02 -13.40 12.85
C GLN A 42 -3.42 -14.02 11.59
N ILE A 43 -3.79 -15.26 11.25
CA ILE A 43 -3.42 -15.88 9.97
C ILE A 43 -4.01 -15.10 8.80
N GLY A 44 -5.26 -14.69 8.89
CA GLY A 44 -5.91 -13.82 7.90
C GLY A 44 -5.17 -12.49 7.72
N LEU A 45 -4.70 -11.88 8.81
CA LEU A 45 -3.88 -10.66 8.75
C LEU A 45 -2.53 -10.88 8.04
N LEU A 46 -1.86 -12.01 8.27
CA LEU A 46 -0.62 -12.35 7.57
C LEU A 46 -0.82 -12.43 6.06
N VAL A 47 -1.87 -13.11 5.63
CA VAL A 47 -2.24 -13.19 4.20
C VAL A 47 -2.53 -11.79 3.63
N LEU A 48 -3.27 -10.99 4.37
CA LEU A 48 -3.62 -9.62 3.99
C LEU A 48 -2.39 -8.72 3.83
N ILE A 49 -1.43 -8.80 4.76
CA ILE A 49 -0.16 -8.05 4.67
C ILE A 49 0.60 -8.41 3.40
N GLY A 50 0.67 -9.70 3.06
CA GLY A 50 1.34 -10.17 1.84
C GLY A 50 0.67 -9.64 0.56
N LEU A 51 -0.65 -9.66 0.50
CA LEU A 51 -1.43 -9.14 -0.63
C LEU A 51 -1.31 -7.61 -0.74
N GLY A 52 -1.40 -6.91 0.39
CA GLY A 52 -1.28 -5.47 0.47
C GLY A 52 0.09 -4.96 0.05
N ALA A 53 1.14 -5.61 0.50
CA ALA A 53 2.50 -5.30 0.07
C ALA A 53 2.67 -5.43 -1.44
N LYS A 54 2.14 -6.50 -2.06
CA LYS A 54 2.16 -6.70 -3.51
C LYS A 54 1.44 -5.56 -4.25
N ASN A 55 0.25 -5.18 -3.78
CA ASN A 55 -0.54 -4.11 -4.39
C ASN A 55 0.16 -2.74 -4.28
N ALA A 56 0.78 -2.46 -3.13
CA ALA A 56 1.53 -1.23 -2.91
C ALA A 56 2.77 -1.15 -3.82
N VAL A 57 3.53 -2.24 -3.95
CA VAL A 57 4.70 -2.32 -4.87
C VAL A 57 4.29 -2.02 -6.30
N LEU A 58 3.19 -2.61 -6.79
CA LEU A 58 2.73 -2.39 -8.16
C LEU A 58 2.32 -0.93 -8.44
N ARG A 59 1.77 -0.22 -7.45
CA ARG A 59 1.44 1.21 -7.59
C ARG A 59 2.69 2.07 -7.65
N VAL A 60 3.62 1.82 -6.74
CA VAL A 60 4.87 2.57 -6.66
C VAL A 60 5.73 2.37 -7.90
N SER A 61 5.85 1.13 -8.41
CA SER A 61 6.59 0.85 -9.63
C SER A 61 6.01 1.59 -10.85
N ALA A 62 4.69 1.62 -10.99
CA ALA A 62 4.05 2.37 -12.06
C ALA A 62 4.31 3.89 -11.97
N ALA A 63 4.32 4.46 -10.76
CA ALA A 63 4.63 5.87 -10.56
C ALA A 63 6.08 6.19 -10.94
N VAL A 64 7.02 5.33 -10.59
CA VAL A 64 8.43 5.47 -10.97
C VAL A 64 8.62 5.38 -12.48
N ASP A 65 7.95 4.44 -13.15
CA ASP A 65 8.02 4.27 -14.60
C ASP A 65 7.54 5.55 -15.33
N PHE A 66 6.44 6.15 -14.89
CA PHE A 66 5.97 7.42 -15.46
C PHE A 66 6.91 8.59 -15.18
N ARG A 67 7.56 8.61 -14.04
CA ARG A 67 8.56 9.62 -13.72
C ARG A 67 9.80 9.50 -14.61
N ASN A 68 10.27 8.30 -14.88
CA ASN A 68 11.39 8.04 -15.81
C ASN A 68 11.07 8.48 -17.24
N GLN A 69 9.79 8.59 -17.62
CA GLN A 69 9.32 9.15 -18.89
C GLN A 69 9.31 10.69 -18.92
N GLY A 70 9.83 11.37 -17.90
CA GLY A 70 9.94 12.82 -17.82
C GLY A 70 8.68 13.56 -17.39
N LYS A 71 7.68 12.86 -16.85
CA LYS A 71 6.44 13.49 -16.33
C LYS A 71 6.67 14.11 -14.96
N SER A 72 5.89 15.16 -14.66
CA SER A 72 5.91 15.78 -13.33
C SER A 72 5.46 14.76 -12.26
N ILE A 73 5.88 14.97 -11.01
CA ILE A 73 5.55 14.09 -9.87
C ILE A 73 4.04 13.91 -9.73
N MET A 74 3.30 15.02 -9.79
CA MET A 74 1.85 15.04 -9.67
C MET A 74 1.18 14.24 -10.79
N GLU A 75 1.64 14.42 -12.01
CA GLU A 75 1.10 13.77 -13.20
C GLU A 75 1.44 12.28 -13.22
N ALA A 76 2.68 11.91 -12.87
CA ALA A 76 3.11 10.52 -12.76
C ALA A 76 2.29 9.75 -11.71
N THR A 77 2.06 10.36 -10.54
CA THR A 77 1.28 9.76 -9.45
C THR A 77 -0.18 9.57 -9.84
N ARG A 78 -0.78 10.58 -10.49
CA ARG A 78 -2.16 10.50 -10.97
C ARG A 78 -2.33 9.42 -12.02
N LEU A 79 -1.47 9.38 -13.04
CA LEU A 79 -1.52 8.38 -14.11
C LEU A 79 -1.28 6.95 -13.59
N ALA A 80 -0.34 6.78 -12.67
CA ALA A 80 -0.11 5.51 -12.02
C ALA A 80 -1.34 5.05 -11.22
N GLY A 81 -1.99 5.97 -10.50
CA GLY A 81 -3.24 5.71 -9.79
C GLY A 81 -4.34 5.25 -10.75
N GLU A 82 -4.61 6.00 -11.80
CA GLU A 82 -5.65 5.69 -12.79
C GLU A 82 -5.39 4.35 -13.51
N GLN A 83 -4.15 4.10 -13.92
CA GLN A 83 -3.78 2.87 -14.64
C GLN A 83 -3.89 1.62 -13.76
N ARG A 84 -3.52 1.71 -12.49
CA ARG A 84 -3.51 0.57 -11.57
C ARG A 84 -4.81 0.38 -10.79
N LEU A 85 -5.73 1.35 -10.84
CA LEU A 85 -7.01 1.31 -10.14
C LEU A 85 -7.84 0.09 -10.53
N ARG A 86 -8.05 -0.10 -11.82
CA ARG A 86 -8.89 -1.17 -12.35
C ARG A 86 -8.39 -2.56 -11.97
N PRO A 87 -7.12 -2.96 -12.19
CA PRO A 87 -6.60 -4.25 -11.76
C PRO A 87 -6.70 -4.49 -10.25
N ILE A 88 -6.46 -3.46 -9.44
CA ILE A 88 -6.51 -3.59 -7.97
C ILE A 88 -7.94 -3.80 -7.50
N ILE A 89 -8.91 -3.07 -8.01
CA ILE A 89 -10.33 -3.28 -7.70
C ILE A 89 -10.77 -4.68 -8.11
N MET A 90 -10.37 -5.15 -9.29
CA MET A 90 -10.70 -6.50 -9.74
C MET A 90 -10.16 -7.57 -8.80
N THR A 91 -8.90 -7.48 -8.39
CA THR A 91 -8.30 -8.45 -7.47
C THR A 91 -8.93 -8.39 -6.09
N SER A 92 -9.20 -7.19 -5.56
CA SER A 92 -9.85 -7.02 -4.26
C SER A 92 -11.26 -7.59 -4.24
N LEU A 93 -12.06 -7.35 -5.29
CA LEU A 93 -13.39 -7.93 -5.43
C LEU A 93 -13.34 -9.45 -5.56
N ALA A 94 -12.43 -9.97 -6.38
CA ALA A 94 -12.26 -11.42 -6.55
C ALA A 94 -11.92 -12.11 -5.22
N PHE A 95 -11.02 -11.50 -4.41
CA PHE A 95 -10.68 -12.00 -3.08
C PHE A 95 -11.85 -11.88 -2.10
N ALA A 96 -12.54 -10.75 -2.08
CA ALA A 96 -13.71 -10.55 -1.21
C ALA A 96 -14.81 -11.59 -1.52
N PHE A 97 -15.14 -11.79 -2.78
CA PHE A 97 -16.12 -12.82 -3.18
C PHE A 97 -15.60 -14.24 -2.93
N GLY A 98 -14.31 -14.51 -3.13
CA GLY A 98 -13.69 -15.81 -2.84
C GLY A 98 -13.70 -16.15 -1.34
N CYS A 99 -13.57 -15.16 -0.47
CA CYS A 99 -13.63 -15.34 0.99
C CYS A 99 -15.05 -15.28 1.56
N LEU A 100 -16.05 -14.87 0.77
CA LEU A 100 -17.44 -14.77 1.21
C LEU A 100 -17.97 -16.11 1.77
N PRO A 101 -17.75 -17.28 1.10
CA PRO A 101 -18.17 -18.58 1.66
C PRO A 101 -17.56 -18.88 3.03
N LEU A 102 -16.33 -18.43 3.28
CA LEU A 102 -15.70 -18.60 4.61
C LEU A 102 -16.40 -17.72 5.66
N ALA A 103 -16.76 -16.50 5.30
CA ALA A 103 -17.40 -15.55 6.22
C ALA A 103 -18.85 -15.94 6.61
N ILE A 104 -19.51 -16.82 5.83
CA ILE A 104 -20.88 -17.30 6.07
C ILE A 104 -20.92 -18.82 6.34
N ALA A 105 -19.77 -19.48 6.50
CA ALA A 105 -19.67 -20.92 6.71
C ALA A 105 -20.47 -21.37 7.93
N MET A 106 -21.12 -22.52 7.86
CA MET A 106 -21.88 -23.15 8.96
C MET A 106 -21.25 -24.50 9.31
N GLY A 107 -21.54 -25.00 10.52
CA GLY A 107 -21.11 -26.32 10.98
C GLY A 107 -19.81 -26.29 11.80
N ALA A 108 -19.17 -27.46 11.93
CA ALA A 108 -17.96 -27.60 12.74
C ALA A 108 -16.84 -26.69 12.24
N GLY A 109 -16.20 -25.94 13.14
CA GLY A 109 -15.14 -24.98 12.82
C GLY A 109 -15.61 -23.70 12.09
N ALA A 110 -16.89 -23.39 12.14
CA ALA A 110 -17.45 -22.18 11.53
C ALA A 110 -16.81 -20.90 12.07
N ASN A 111 -16.57 -20.81 13.39
CA ASN A 111 -15.98 -19.64 14.00
C ASN A 111 -14.59 -19.32 13.44
N ALA A 112 -13.73 -20.33 13.27
CA ALA A 112 -12.41 -20.17 12.66
C ALA A 112 -12.50 -19.61 11.22
N ARG A 113 -13.41 -20.14 10.43
CA ARG A 113 -13.64 -19.70 9.06
C ARG A 113 -14.23 -18.28 9.00
N HIS A 114 -15.13 -17.95 9.93
CA HIS A 114 -15.68 -16.60 10.06
C HIS A 114 -14.60 -15.58 10.38
N SER A 115 -13.70 -15.89 11.31
CA SER A 115 -12.59 -14.99 11.68
C SER A 115 -11.67 -14.72 10.50
N ILE A 116 -11.23 -15.77 9.79
CA ILE A 116 -10.37 -15.62 8.60
C ILE A 116 -11.11 -14.84 7.49
N GLY A 117 -12.30 -15.30 7.11
CA GLY A 117 -13.06 -14.72 6.00
C GLY A 117 -13.41 -13.25 6.24
N THR A 118 -13.88 -12.92 7.44
CA THR A 118 -14.24 -11.54 7.81
C THR A 118 -13.01 -10.64 7.83
N GLY A 119 -11.90 -11.10 8.42
CA GLY A 119 -10.65 -10.34 8.47
C GLY A 119 -10.11 -10.02 7.08
N ILE A 120 -10.08 -11.01 6.18
CA ILE A 120 -9.59 -10.81 4.81
C ILE A 120 -10.52 -9.87 4.03
N ILE A 121 -11.84 -10.06 4.07
CA ILE A 121 -12.79 -9.19 3.36
C ILE A 121 -12.67 -7.75 3.86
N GLY A 122 -12.71 -7.54 5.17
CA GLY A 122 -12.61 -6.21 5.77
C GLY A 122 -11.27 -5.54 5.49
N GLY A 123 -10.19 -6.30 5.57
CA GLY A 123 -8.87 -5.81 5.26
C GLY A 123 -8.69 -5.42 3.79
N MET A 124 -9.19 -6.22 2.86
CA MET A 124 -9.15 -5.91 1.42
C MET A 124 -9.95 -4.66 1.06
N ILE A 125 -11.13 -4.48 1.67
CA ILE A 125 -11.94 -3.26 1.48
C ILE A 125 -11.20 -2.06 2.08
N GLY A 126 -10.69 -2.17 3.32
CA GLY A 126 -9.94 -1.12 3.98
C GLY A 126 -8.67 -0.74 3.20
N GLU A 127 -7.89 -1.73 2.78
CA GLU A 127 -6.70 -1.51 1.95
C GLU A 127 -7.05 -0.82 0.63
N THR A 128 -8.05 -1.32 -0.09
CA THR A 128 -8.40 -0.77 -1.40
C THR A 128 -8.88 0.67 -1.30
N THR A 129 -9.70 0.98 -0.29
CA THR A 129 -10.28 2.31 -0.12
C THR A 129 -9.27 3.31 0.44
N LEU A 130 -8.62 2.94 1.56
CA LEU A 130 -7.72 3.84 2.27
C LEU A 130 -6.34 3.94 1.60
N ALA A 131 -5.74 2.82 1.21
CA ALA A 131 -4.44 2.84 0.55
C ALA A 131 -4.50 3.49 -0.83
N MET A 132 -5.63 3.42 -1.52
CA MET A 132 -5.83 4.10 -2.78
C MET A 132 -5.81 5.61 -2.65
N LEU A 133 -6.33 6.13 -1.55
CA LEU A 133 -6.29 7.55 -1.23
C LEU A 133 -4.92 7.98 -0.69
N TYR A 134 -4.28 7.12 0.10
CA TYR A 134 -3.09 7.45 0.87
C TYR A 134 -1.77 7.28 0.09
N VAL A 135 -1.66 6.24 -0.74
CA VAL A 135 -0.43 5.99 -1.52
C VAL A 135 -0.07 7.16 -2.45
N PRO A 136 -0.99 7.75 -3.22
CA PRO A 136 -0.70 8.95 -4.02
C PRO A 136 -0.26 10.13 -3.15
N LEU A 137 -0.91 10.34 -2.02
CA LEU A 137 -0.58 11.43 -1.09
C LEU A 137 0.85 11.26 -0.51
N PHE A 138 1.19 10.03 -0.11
CA PHE A 138 2.48 9.74 0.49
C PHE A 138 3.62 9.81 -0.54
N PHE A 139 3.39 9.30 -1.74
CA PHE A 139 4.34 9.43 -2.83
C PHE A 139 4.63 10.90 -3.16
N TYR A 140 3.59 11.72 -3.25
CA TYR A 140 3.72 13.16 -3.45
C TYR A 140 4.51 13.83 -2.32
N LEU A 141 4.24 13.46 -1.07
CA LEU A 141 4.91 14.04 0.10
C LEU A 141 6.39 13.66 0.15
N PHE A 142 6.73 12.39 -0.04
CA PHE A 142 8.11 11.91 -0.02
C PHE A 142 8.95 12.47 -1.17
N ASP A 143 8.38 12.56 -2.34
CA ASP A 143 9.08 13.05 -3.52
C ASP A 143 9.33 14.56 -3.40
N ARG A 144 8.37 15.32 -2.87
CA ARG A 144 8.55 16.74 -2.54
C ARG A 144 9.63 16.97 -1.48
N LEU A 145 9.77 16.06 -0.52
CA LEU A 145 10.84 16.11 0.47
C LEU A 145 12.21 15.82 -0.15
N THR A 146 12.26 14.93 -1.12
CA THR A 146 13.49 14.58 -1.84
C THR A 146 13.95 15.69 -2.78
N GLU A 147 13.02 16.37 -3.47
CA GLU A 147 13.32 17.55 -4.28
C GLU A 147 13.85 18.72 -3.43
N ARG A 148 13.23 19.00 -2.30
CA ARG A 148 13.73 20.02 -1.36
C ARG A 148 15.13 19.71 -0.82
N ARG A 149 15.50 18.42 -0.73
CA ARG A 149 16.87 18.02 -0.37
C ARG A 149 17.85 18.23 -1.52
N LYS A 150 17.46 17.98 -2.77
CA LYS A 150 18.27 18.25 -3.96
C LYS A 150 18.53 19.75 -4.14
N GLU A 151 17.49 20.58 -4.04
CA GLU A 151 17.63 22.04 -4.12
C GLU A 151 18.54 22.60 -3.02
N ARG A 152 18.50 22.05 -1.80
CA ARG A 152 19.44 22.42 -0.73
C ARG A 152 20.86 21.90 -0.95
N GLY A 153 21.03 20.79 -1.66
CA GLY A 153 22.34 20.26 -2.04
C GLY A 153 23.01 21.10 -3.14
N GLU A 154 22.26 21.47 -4.15
CA GLU A 154 22.73 22.32 -5.25
C GLU A 154 23.00 23.77 -4.82
N ALA A 155 22.23 24.30 -3.88
CA ALA A 155 22.49 25.62 -3.29
C ALA A 155 23.77 25.68 -2.43
N ARG A 156 24.31 24.54 -2.02
CA ARG A 156 25.57 24.45 -1.25
C ARG A 156 26.82 24.31 -2.10
N GLN A 157 26.71 23.83 -3.34
CA GLN A 157 27.85 23.67 -4.25
C GLN A 157 28.44 24.97 -4.82
N PRO A 158 27.69 26.04 -5.12
CA PRO A 158 28.30 27.27 -5.65
C PRO A 158 29.14 28.07 -4.65
N ALA A 159 29.10 27.72 -3.36
CA ALA A 159 29.94 28.40 -2.35
C ALA A 159 31.36 27.81 -2.26
N GLN A 160 31.57 26.56 -2.63
CA GLN A 160 32.88 25.92 -2.56
C GLN A 160 33.78 26.19 -3.79
N ASP A 161 33.18 26.48 -4.94
CA ASP A 161 33.93 26.75 -6.18
C ASP A 161 34.48 28.19 -6.27
N LYS A 162 34.11 29.07 -5.30
CA LYS A 162 34.59 30.44 -5.20
C LYS A 162 35.74 30.65 -4.17
N GLU A 163 36.15 29.58 -3.47
CA GLU A 163 37.22 29.63 -2.46
C GLU A 163 38.50 28.89 -2.85
N GLN A 164 38.66 28.49 -4.12
CA GLN A 164 39.96 28.04 -4.60
C GLN A 164 40.65 29.17 -5.35
N PRO A 165 41.84 29.65 -4.83
CA PRO A 165 42.66 30.67 -5.47
C PRO A 165 43.34 30.19 -6.74
#